data_dcaa2680953cadb13bd36db6ece20b71
#
_entry.id   dcaa2680953cadb13bd36db6ece20b71
#
_cell.length_a   1.000
_cell.length_b   1.000
_cell.length_c   1.000
_cell.angle_alpha   90.00
_cell.angle_beta   90.00
_cell.angle_gamma   90.00
#
_symmetry.space_group_name_H-M   'P 1'
#
loop_
_entity.id
_entity.type
_entity.pdbx_description
1 polymer ?
#
loop_
_entity_poly.entity_id
_entity_poly.type
_entity_poly.pdbx_seq_one_letter_code
_entity_poly.pdbx_strand_id
1 'polypeptide(L)'
;IISGFLGAGKTTFIKKLIKDVYQDEQIVLIENEFGEIGIDGTFMNDSGIEVTEINSGCICCTLVGDFGAALEEVLEKYHPDRIIIEPSGVGKLSDVIKAVSGVMESHDDVQMNGYVTVADATKCKMYMKNFGEFYNNQVESAKTIVLSRTGKITDEKLDAALALIREKNDKATIITTPWDEIDGKQILGAIEESNSLEIELMEEEDVCPECGHHHDHDHDHHHHHHADEIFTSWGF
;
A
#
# COMPACT_ATOMS: atom_id res chain seq x y z
N ILE A 1 1.46 2.99 -3.37
CA ILE A 1 2.48 2.91 -2.31
C ILE A 1 2.65 1.45 -1.92
N ILE A 2 3.91 0.95 -1.86
CA ILE A 2 4.23 -0.42 -1.48
C ILE A 2 5.18 -0.39 -0.29
N SER A 3 4.61 -0.46 0.91
CA SER A 3 5.29 -0.45 2.19
C SER A 3 5.55 -1.86 2.72
N GLY A 4 6.26 -1.96 3.83
CA GLY A 4 6.55 -3.21 4.54
C GLY A 4 7.90 -3.17 5.22
N PHE A 5 8.05 -3.97 6.26
CA PHE A 5 9.26 -3.97 7.08
C PHE A 5 10.49 -4.49 6.32
N LEU A 6 11.68 -4.26 6.89
CA LEU A 6 12.97 -4.67 6.31
C LEU A 6 12.96 -6.16 5.94
N GLY A 7 13.36 -6.47 4.71
CA GLY A 7 13.44 -7.84 4.19
C GLY A 7 12.09 -8.56 4.03
N ALA A 8 10.95 -7.86 4.07
CA ALA A 8 9.63 -8.42 3.84
C ALA A 8 9.42 -8.92 2.39
N GLY A 9 10.19 -8.40 1.43
CA GLY A 9 10.09 -8.77 0.02
C GLY A 9 9.46 -7.70 -0.87
N LYS A 10 9.44 -6.43 -0.45
CA LYS A 10 8.87 -5.30 -1.20
C LYS A 10 9.40 -5.23 -2.62
N THR A 11 10.71 -5.12 -2.79
CA THR A 11 11.37 -5.06 -4.09
C THR A 11 11.02 -6.26 -5.00
N THR A 12 10.96 -7.48 -4.42
CA THR A 12 10.54 -8.68 -5.17
C THR A 12 9.08 -8.58 -5.63
N PHE A 13 8.23 -8.03 -4.78
CA PHE A 13 6.81 -7.81 -5.08
C PHE A 13 6.63 -6.75 -6.19
N ILE A 14 7.36 -5.63 -6.09
CA ILE A 14 7.38 -4.58 -7.11
C ILE A 14 7.83 -5.14 -8.46
N LYS A 15 8.94 -5.88 -8.49
CA LYS A 15 9.44 -6.55 -9.71
C LYS A 15 8.40 -7.47 -10.34
N LYS A 16 7.64 -8.21 -9.51
CA LYS A 16 6.55 -9.06 -10.00
C LYS A 16 5.44 -8.23 -10.65
N LEU A 17 4.97 -7.17 -9.99
CA LEU A 17 3.92 -6.31 -10.55
C LEU A 17 4.35 -5.64 -11.85
N ILE A 18 5.55 -5.09 -11.90
CA ILE A 18 6.09 -4.46 -13.12
C ILE A 18 6.12 -5.49 -14.26
N LYS A 19 6.64 -6.68 -13.99
CA LYS A 19 6.76 -7.74 -15.01
C LYS A 19 5.41 -8.27 -15.48
N ASP A 20 4.45 -8.48 -14.56
CA ASP A 20 3.21 -9.20 -14.86
C ASP A 20 2.12 -8.26 -15.38
N VAL A 21 2.17 -6.95 -15.03
CA VAL A 21 1.03 -6.04 -15.22
C VAL A 21 1.39 -4.77 -15.97
N TYR A 22 2.48 -4.12 -15.63
CA TYR A 22 2.77 -2.74 -16.06
C TYR A 22 3.69 -2.66 -17.28
N GLN A 23 3.59 -3.61 -18.21
CA GLN A 23 4.53 -3.73 -19.35
C GLN A 23 4.42 -2.57 -20.37
N ASP A 24 3.25 -1.94 -20.46
CA ASP A 24 2.97 -0.90 -21.44
C ASP A 24 2.83 0.51 -20.81
N GLU A 25 3.19 0.65 -19.53
CA GLU A 25 3.09 1.91 -18.80
C GLU A 25 4.47 2.56 -18.59
N GLN A 26 4.51 3.89 -18.66
CA GLN A 26 5.68 4.66 -18.23
C GLN A 26 5.68 4.76 -16.71
N ILE A 27 6.61 4.05 -16.07
CA ILE A 27 6.66 3.93 -14.60
C ILE A 27 7.80 4.77 -14.05
N VAL A 28 7.51 5.52 -13.00
CA VAL A 28 8.53 6.06 -12.11
C VAL A 28 8.50 5.32 -10.79
N LEU A 29 9.64 4.77 -10.37
CA LEU A 29 9.83 4.14 -9.08
C LEU A 29 10.60 5.09 -8.17
N ILE A 30 9.97 5.47 -7.07
CA ILE A 30 10.58 6.28 -6.02
C ILE A 30 10.95 5.34 -4.86
N GLU A 31 12.24 5.16 -4.65
CA GLU A 31 12.77 4.34 -3.56
C GLU A 31 13.37 5.21 -2.47
N ASN A 32 13.12 4.84 -1.23
CA ASN A 32 13.75 5.44 -0.07
C ASN A 32 14.47 4.36 0.75
N GLU A 33 15.67 4.02 0.34
CA GLU A 33 16.51 3.09 1.07
C GLU A 33 17.75 3.75 1.65
N PHE A 34 18.06 3.41 2.92
CA PHE A 34 19.35 3.67 3.52
C PHE A 34 20.35 2.61 3.06
N GLY A 35 21.17 2.94 2.04
CA GLY A 35 22.27 2.07 1.61
C GLY A 35 22.10 1.50 0.20
N GLU A 36 23.21 1.37 -0.47
CA GLU A 36 23.52 1.11 -1.87
C GLU A 36 22.99 -0.20 -2.51
N ILE A 37 21.72 -0.53 -2.48
CA ILE A 37 21.21 -1.60 -3.37
C ILE A 37 19.77 -1.22 -3.78
N GLY A 38 19.65 -0.30 -4.71
CA GLY A 38 18.41 -0.05 -5.43
C GLY A 38 18.00 -1.24 -6.30
N ILE A 39 16.78 -1.23 -6.79
CA ILE A 39 16.38 -2.13 -7.89
C ILE A 39 17.37 -1.89 -9.02
N ASP A 40 18.06 -2.93 -9.48
CA ASP A 40 19.02 -2.82 -10.59
C ASP A 40 18.30 -2.21 -11.79
N GLY A 41 18.67 -0.99 -12.19
CA GLY A 41 18.17 -0.35 -13.40
C GLY A 41 18.27 -1.26 -14.63
N THR A 42 19.25 -2.15 -14.65
CA THR A 42 19.46 -3.21 -15.65
C THR A 42 18.28 -4.19 -15.76
N PHE A 43 17.61 -4.55 -14.65
CA PHE A 43 16.47 -5.49 -14.68
C PHE A 43 15.25 -4.88 -15.36
N MET A 44 15.04 -3.60 -15.21
CA MET A 44 13.91 -2.89 -15.80
C MET A 44 14.15 -2.56 -17.29
N ASN A 45 15.37 -2.26 -17.66
CA ASN A 45 15.77 -2.05 -19.05
C ASN A 45 15.65 -3.32 -19.92
N ASP A 46 15.94 -4.51 -19.37
CA ASP A 46 15.82 -5.78 -20.09
C ASP A 46 14.36 -6.20 -20.35
N SER A 47 13.41 -5.69 -19.58
CA SER A 47 11.97 -5.95 -19.79
C SER A 47 11.31 -4.99 -20.81
N GLY A 48 12.04 -3.98 -21.31
CA GLY A 48 11.52 -2.98 -22.25
C GLY A 48 10.60 -1.94 -21.61
N ILE A 49 10.53 -1.92 -20.28
CA ILE A 49 9.75 -0.95 -19.50
C ILE A 49 10.65 0.24 -19.20
N GLU A 50 10.15 1.43 -19.46
CA GLU A 50 10.84 2.67 -19.11
C GLU A 50 10.59 2.99 -17.64
N VAL A 51 11.52 2.58 -16.77
CA VAL A 51 11.44 2.86 -15.35
C VAL A 51 12.53 3.84 -14.97
N THR A 52 12.11 4.96 -14.42
CA THR A 52 13.00 5.97 -13.85
C THR A 52 13.10 5.74 -12.35
N GLU A 53 14.28 5.34 -11.86
CA GLU A 53 14.58 5.26 -10.44
C GLU A 53 14.98 6.62 -9.90
N ILE A 54 14.36 7.03 -8.81
CA ILE A 54 14.71 8.25 -8.10
C ILE A 54 15.02 7.89 -6.66
N ASN A 55 16.30 7.97 -6.32
CA ASN A 55 16.77 7.86 -4.96
C ASN A 55 16.60 9.22 -4.27
N SER A 56 15.44 9.50 -3.73
CA SER A 56 15.27 10.66 -2.86
C SER A 56 15.83 10.32 -1.49
N GLY A 57 16.84 11.06 -1.05
CA GLY A 57 17.41 10.90 0.30
C GLY A 57 16.32 10.83 1.36
N CYS A 58 16.67 10.32 2.52
CA CYS A 58 15.84 9.95 3.67
C CYS A 58 14.45 10.64 3.80
N ILE A 59 13.40 10.06 3.20
CA ILE A 59 12.01 10.53 3.38
C ILE A 59 11.58 10.45 4.87
N CYS A 60 12.20 9.58 5.65
CA CYS A 60 11.87 9.42 7.07
C CYS A 60 12.50 10.46 8.02
N CYS A 61 13.46 11.26 7.55
CA CYS A 61 14.18 12.20 8.43
C CYS A 61 13.87 13.67 8.19
N THR A 62 13.32 14.05 7.05
CA THR A 62 12.96 15.43 6.73
C THR A 62 11.54 15.51 6.18
N LEU A 63 10.61 15.80 7.06
CA LEU A 63 9.31 16.44 6.80
C LEU A 63 8.58 16.09 5.47
N VAL A 64 7.33 15.74 5.61
CA VAL A 64 6.28 15.58 4.59
C VAL A 64 6.42 16.58 3.41
N GLY A 65 6.99 17.77 3.61
CA GLY A 65 7.20 18.78 2.58
C GLY A 65 8.24 18.44 1.51
N ASP A 66 9.37 17.85 1.89
CA ASP A 66 10.44 17.53 0.92
C ASP A 66 10.04 16.40 -0.03
N PHE A 67 9.23 15.44 0.47
CA PHE A 67 8.71 14.36 -0.37
C PHE A 67 7.63 14.85 -1.34
N GLY A 68 6.73 15.74 -0.88
CA GLY A 68 5.74 16.37 -1.74
C GLY A 68 6.39 17.09 -2.92
N ALA A 69 7.40 17.92 -2.65
CA ALA A 69 8.15 18.64 -3.70
C ALA A 69 8.87 17.68 -4.67
N ALA A 70 9.44 16.58 -4.18
CA ALA A 70 10.06 15.57 -5.03
C ALA A 70 9.03 14.85 -5.93
N LEU A 71 7.83 14.59 -5.41
CA LEU A 71 6.74 14.00 -6.18
C LEU A 71 6.22 14.97 -7.25
N GLU A 72 6.08 16.26 -6.93
CA GLU A 72 5.72 17.29 -7.90
C GLU A 72 6.76 17.40 -9.03
N GLU A 73 8.07 17.41 -8.70
CA GLU A 73 9.14 17.41 -9.71
C GLU A 73 9.06 16.19 -10.65
N VAL A 74 8.71 15.02 -10.10
CA VAL A 74 8.52 13.78 -10.87
C VAL A 74 7.36 13.92 -11.85
N LEU A 75 6.23 14.44 -11.40
CA LEU A 75 5.04 14.64 -12.23
C LEU A 75 5.33 15.61 -13.37
N GLU A 76 5.97 16.76 -13.08
CA GLU A 76 6.30 17.79 -14.06
C GLU A 76 7.34 17.33 -15.10
N LYS A 77 8.34 16.55 -14.66
CA LYS A 77 9.49 16.21 -15.50
C LYS A 77 9.26 14.97 -16.36
N TYR A 78 8.61 13.96 -15.81
CA TYR A 78 8.51 12.64 -16.44
C TYR A 78 7.11 12.33 -16.99
N HIS A 79 6.06 13.02 -16.53
CA HIS A 79 4.66 12.76 -16.93
C HIS A 79 4.30 11.26 -16.93
N PRO A 80 4.57 10.52 -15.82
CA PRO A 80 4.42 9.07 -15.82
C PRO A 80 2.95 8.65 -15.85
N ASP A 81 2.69 7.47 -16.42
CA ASP A 81 1.38 6.82 -16.32
C ASP A 81 1.15 6.29 -14.90
N ARG A 82 2.26 5.92 -14.21
CA ARG A 82 2.23 5.35 -12.87
C ARG A 82 3.46 5.69 -12.04
N ILE A 83 3.21 6.00 -10.77
CA ILE A 83 4.28 6.17 -9.78
C ILE A 83 4.17 5.06 -8.75
N ILE A 84 5.25 4.30 -8.56
CA ILE A 84 5.39 3.32 -7.50
C ILE A 84 6.29 3.92 -6.42
N ILE A 85 5.81 3.96 -5.19
CA ILE A 85 6.57 4.48 -4.05
C ILE A 85 6.91 3.31 -3.13
N GLU A 86 8.21 3.03 -2.97
CA GLU A 86 8.75 2.10 -1.97
C GLU A 86 9.38 2.88 -0.82
N PRO A 87 8.66 3.14 0.29
CA PRO A 87 9.23 3.82 1.43
C PRO A 87 10.20 2.90 2.19
N SER A 88 11.06 3.51 3.01
CA SER A 88 11.97 2.79 3.89
C SER A 88 11.24 1.74 4.74
N GLY A 89 11.85 0.57 4.92
CA GLY A 89 11.29 -0.50 5.74
C GLY A 89 11.09 -0.14 7.22
N VAL A 90 11.69 0.95 7.68
CA VAL A 90 11.47 1.55 9.01
C VAL A 90 10.68 2.85 8.97
N GLY A 91 10.03 3.16 7.85
CA GLY A 91 9.12 4.31 7.70
C GLY A 91 7.70 3.97 8.15
N LYS A 92 6.96 4.99 8.58
CA LYS A 92 5.51 4.88 8.83
C LYS A 92 4.74 5.04 7.53
N LEU A 93 3.88 4.09 7.20
CA LEU A 93 3.04 4.18 6.00
C LEU A 93 2.08 5.37 6.07
N SER A 94 1.54 5.67 7.25
CA SER A 94 0.67 6.82 7.46
C SER A 94 1.28 8.16 7.04
N ASP A 95 2.60 8.34 7.24
CA ASP A 95 3.28 9.59 6.89
C ASP A 95 3.44 9.74 5.38
N VAL A 96 3.72 8.63 4.69
CA VAL A 96 3.79 8.60 3.22
C VAL A 96 2.42 8.83 2.59
N ILE A 97 1.36 8.22 3.13
CA ILE A 97 -0.02 8.46 2.66
C ILE A 97 -0.37 9.94 2.77
N LYS A 98 -0.10 10.58 3.92
CA LYS A 98 -0.36 12.02 4.12
C LYS A 98 0.39 12.89 3.11
N ALA A 99 1.67 12.57 2.86
CA ALA A 99 2.47 13.33 1.91
C ALA A 99 1.93 13.25 0.48
N VAL A 100 1.55 12.04 0.03
CA VAL A 100 0.94 11.83 -1.29
C VAL A 100 -0.43 12.49 -1.38
N SER A 101 -1.28 12.37 -0.34
CA SER A 101 -2.59 13.03 -0.30
C SER A 101 -2.47 14.55 -0.43
N GLY A 102 -1.46 15.17 0.20
CA GLY A 102 -1.21 16.60 0.05
C GLY A 102 -0.88 17.03 -1.38
N VAL A 103 -0.16 16.20 -2.14
CA VAL A 103 0.12 16.47 -3.57
C VAL A 103 -1.14 16.29 -4.42
N MET A 104 -1.96 15.29 -4.13
CA MET A 104 -3.23 15.06 -4.84
C MET A 104 -4.21 16.24 -4.71
N GLU A 105 -4.20 16.98 -3.60
CA GLU A 105 -5.02 18.19 -3.44
C GLU A 105 -4.69 19.29 -4.48
N SER A 106 -3.48 19.26 -5.04
CA SER A 106 -2.97 20.22 -6.01
C SER A 106 -2.96 19.69 -7.46
N HIS A 107 -3.22 18.39 -7.65
CA HIS A 107 -3.10 17.68 -8.93
C HIS A 107 -4.31 16.78 -9.16
N ASP A 108 -5.32 17.30 -9.85
CA ASP A 108 -6.58 16.59 -10.18
C ASP A 108 -6.37 15.33 -11.06
N ASP A 109 -5.22 15.24 -11.72
CA ASP A 109 -4.83 14.13 -12.60
C ASP A 109 -4.10 13.00 -11.85
N VAL A 110 -3.84 13.16 -10.54
CA VAL A 110 -3.18 12.15 -9.70
C VAL A 110 -4.19 11.43 -8.82
N GLN A 111 -4.18 10.10 -8.88
CA GLN A 111 -5.04 9.25 -8.07
C GLN A 111 -4.26 8.23 -7.27
N MET A 112 -4.69 7.97 -6.03
CA MET A 112 -4.15 6.93 -5.16
C MET A 112 -4.80 5.58 -5.47
N ASN A 113 -4.16 4.74 -6.27
CA ASN A 113 -4.70 3.41 -6.62
C ASN A 113 -4.64 2.40 -5.47
N GLY A 114 -3.78 2.61 -4.49
CA GLY A 114 -3.70 1.75 -3.31
C GLY A 114 -2.45 1.96 -2.47
N TYR A 115 -2.54 1.56 -1.23
CA TYR A 115 -1.41 1.50 -0.31
C TYR A 115 -1.36 0.12 0.34
N VAL A 116 -0.27 -0.56 0.02
CA VAL A 116 -0.05 -1.98 0.30
C VAL A 116 1.04 -2.13 1.34
N THR A 117 0.87 -3.07 2.27
CA THR A 117 1.95 -3.52 3.14
C THR A 117 2.34 -4.95 2.81
N VAL A 118 3.60 -5.15 2.43
CA VAL A 118 4.19 -6.49 2.29
C VAL A 118 4.67 -6.96 3.67
N ALA A 119 4.14 -8.10 4.14
CA ALA A 119 4.45 -8.65 5.45
C ALA A 119 5.01 -10.07 5.36
N ASP A 120 6.14 -10.33 6.02
CA ASP A 120 6.74 -11.66 6.11
C ASP A 120 5.94 -12.53 7.08
N ALA A 121 5.17 -13.48 6.58
CA ALA A 121 4.32 -14.37 7.37
C ALA A 121 5.09 -15.15 8.44
N THR A 122 6.40 -15.39 8.23
CA THR A 122 7.26 -16.12 9.16
C THR A 122 7.69 -15.28 10.37
N LYS A 123 7.53 -13.95 10.32
CA LYS A 123 8.13 -13.01 11.28
C LYS A 123 7.14 -12.03 11.93
N CYS A 124 5.85 -12.08 11.59
CA CYS A 124 4.84 -11.13 12.08
C CYS A 124 4.90 -10.93 13.60
N LYS A 125 4.82 -12.01 14.37
CA LYS A 125 4.87 -11.96 15.84
C LYS A 125 6.14 -11.29 16.37
N MET A 126 7.29 -11.61 15.78
CA MET A 126 8.58 -11.06 16.19
C MET A 126 8.66 -9.57 15.89
N TYR A 127 8.21 -9.15 14.71
CA TYR A 127 8.28 -7.76 14.31
C TYR A 127 7.29 -6.88 15.08
N MET A 128 6.07 -7.34 15.30
CA MET A 128 5.09 -6.64 16.14
C MET A 128 5.61 -6.39 17.56
N LYS A 129 6.30 -7.38 18.14
CA LYS A 129 6.85 -7.29 19.49
C LYS A 129 8.05 -6.33 19.59
N ASN A 130 8.97 -6.39 18.62
CA ASN A 130 10.28 -5.72 18.73
C ASN A 130 10.32 -4.37 18.01
N PHE A 131 9.46 -4.15 17.02
CA PHE A 131 9.45 -2.98 16.14
C PHE A 131 8.04 -2.41 15.98
N GLY A 132 7.21 -2.54 17.02
CA GLY A 132 5.78 -2.23 16.97
C GLY A 132 5.44 -0.83 16.48
N GLU A 133 6.27 0.17 16.75
CA GLU A 133 6.01 1.54 16.30
C GLU A 133 5.92 1.64 14.76
N PHE A 134 6.84 1.02 14.04
CA PHE A 134 6.89 1.06 12.58
C PHE A 134 6.05 -0.05 11.97
N TYR A 135 6.27 -1.30 12.42
CA TYR A 135 5.59 -2.47 11.86
C TYR A 135 4.07 -2.40 12.05
N ASN A 136 3.60 -2.04 13.25
CA ASN A 136 2.16 -1.92 13.49
C ASN A 136 1.56 -0.80 12.65
N ASN A 137 2.21 0.37 12.55
CA ASN A 137 1.72 1.45 11.70
C ASN A 137 1.60 1.01 10.23
N GLN A 138 2.57 0.26 9.70
CA GLN A 138 2.51 -0.26 8.33
C GLN A 138 1.32 -1.21 8.15
N VAL A 139 1.04 -2.06 9.13
CA VAL A 139 -0.11 -2.98 9.09
C VAL A 139 -1.43 -2.24 9.28
N GLU A 140 -1.52 -1.36 10.28
CA GLU A 140 -2.73 -0.60 10.64
C GLU A 140 -3.18 0.37 9.52
N SER A 141 -2.22 0.96 8.81
CA SER A 141 -2.50 1.95 7.76
C SER A 141 -2.71 1.33 6.38
N ALA A 142 -2.51 0.03 6.19
CA ALA A 142 -2.64 -0.60 4.87
C ALA A 142 -4.11 -0.88 4.51
N LYS A 143 -4.50 -0.65 3.26
CA LYS A 143 -5.74 -1.18 2.68
C LYS A 143 -5.61 -2.62 2.21
N THR A 144 -4.43 -2.97 1.69
CA THR A 144 -4.13 -4.34 1.29
C THR A 144 -2.85 -4.80 1.96
N ILE A 145 -2.86 -6.00 2.49
CA ILE A 145 -1.69 -6.65 3.08
C ILE A 145 -1.36 -7.88 2.25
N VAL A 146 -0.14 -7.92 1.71
CA VAL A 146 0.34 -9.04 0.90
C VAL A 146 1.34 -9.84 1.72
N LEU A 147 0.99 -11.10 2.05
CA LEU A 147 1.89 -11.95 2.80
C LEU A 147 2.96 -12.56 1.90
N SER A 148 4.21 -12.44 2.32
CA SER A 148 5.32 -13.12 1.69
C SER A 148 5.68 -14.41 2.44
N ARG A 149 6.32 -15.35 1.74
CA ARG A 149 6.82 -16.62 2.29
C ARG A 149 5.75 -17.54 2.87
N THR A 150 4.52 -17.40 2.47
CA THR A 150 3.40 -18.24 2.92
C THR A 150 3.62 -19.72 2.58
N GLY A 151 4.14 -20.05 1.41
CA GLY A 151 4.50 -21.43 1.03
C GLY A 151 5.64 -22.07 1.85
N LYS A 152 6.23 -21.33 2.82
CA LYS A 152 7.33 -21.84 3.68
C LYS A 152 6.90 -22.14 5.11
N ILE A 153 5.61 -21.99 5.42
CA ILE A 153 5.05 -22.19 6.76
C ILE A 153 3.86 -23.15 6.71
N THR A 154 3.52 -23.73 7.86
CA THR A 154 2.31 -24.56 7.97
C THR A 154 1.07 -23.70 8.08
N ASP A 155 -0.12 -24.28 7.79
CA ASP A 155 -1.39 -23.58 7.88
C ASP A 155 -1.63 -22.98 9.28
N GLU A 156 -1.28 -23.72 10.36
CA GLU A 156 -1.45 -23.21 11.72
C GLU A 156 -0.59 -21.96 12.00
N LYS A 157 0.59 -21.86 11.37
CA LYS A 157 1.45 -20.67 11.49
C LYS A 157 0.93 -19.53 10.64
N LEU A 158 0.35 -19.83 9.49
CA LEU A 158 -0.31 -18.84 8.65
C LEU A 158 -1.53 -18.27 9.38
N ASP A 159 -2.38 -19.12 9.95
CA ASP A 159 -3.55 -18.70 10.72
C ASP A 159 -3.16 -17.83 11.94
N ALA A 160 -2.08 -18.21 12.63
CA ALA A 160 -1.56 -17.42 13.74
C ALA A 160 -1.03 -16.04 13.28
N ALA A 161 -0.40 -15.95 12.11
CA ALA A 161 0.03 -14.69 11.54
C ALA A 161 -1.16 -13.82 11.12
N LEU A 162 -2.17 -14.42 10.50
CA LEU A 162 -3.42 -13.76 10.12
C LEU A 162 -4.16 -13.21 11.33
N ALA A 163 -4.30 -13.99 12.40
CA ALA A 163 -4.94 -13.53 13.64
C ALA A 163 -4.24 -12.28 14.20
N LEU A 164 -2.89 -12.28 14.26
CA LEU A 164 -2.12 -11.13 14.73
C LEU A 164 -2.29 -9.88 13.84
N ILE A 165 -2.37 -10.07 12.53
CA ILE A 165 -2.58 -8.98 11.59
C ILE A 165 -4.00 -8.42 11.74
N ARG A 166 -5.02 -9.29 11.87
CA ARG A 166 -6.41 -8.89 12.06
C ARG A 166 -6.67 -8.17 13.38
N GLU A 167 -5.92 -8.47 14.45
CA GLU A 167 -5.93 -7.69 15.70
C GLU A 167 -5.52 -6.22 15.49
N LYS A 168 -4.73 -5.95 14.44
CA LYS A 168 -4.22 -4.62 14.11
C LYS A 168 -5.00 -3.94 12.99
N ASN A 169 -5.51 -4.71 12.04
CA ASN A 169 -6.26 -4.23 10.90
C ASN A 169 -7.30 -5.28 10.50
N ASP A 170 -8.53 -5.05 10.91
CA ASP A 170 -9.68 -5.90 10.64
C ASP A 170 -10.28 -5.67 9.25
N LYS A 171 -10.01 -4.51 8.63
CA LYS A 171 -10.60 -4.09 7.35
C LYS A 171 -9.75 -4.44 6.13
N ALA A 172 -8.42 -4.49 6.25
CA ALA A 172 -7.55 -4.68 5.10
C ALA A 172 -7.84 -5.97 4.33
N THR A 173 -7.81 -5.92 3.01
CA THR A 173 -7.74 -7.11 2.16
C THR A 173 -6.42 -7.82 2.40
N ILE A 174 -6.42 -9.13 2.68
CA ILE A 174 -5.19 -9.90 2.91
C ILE A 174 -5.00 -10.94 1.82
N ILE A 175 -3.87 -10.86 1.12
CA ILE A 175 -3.47 -11.84 0.10
C ILE A 175 -2.49 -12.82 0.73
N THR A 176 -2.88 -14.08 0.82
CA THR A 176 -2.12 -15.17 1.44
C THR A 176 -1.53 -16.16 0.44
N THR A 177 -2.02 -16.16 -0.79
CA THR A 177 -1.56 -17.07 -1.85
C THR A 177 -0.07 -16.86 -2.13
N PRO A 178 0.75 -17.93 -2.22
CA PRO A 178 2.14 -17.83 -2.62
C PRO A 178 2.29 -17.08 -3.95
N TRP A 179 3.32 -16.24 -4.06
CA TRP A 179 3.47 -15.32 -5.20
C TRP A 179 3.78 -16.01 -6.53
N ASP A 180 4.25 -17.22 -6.50
CA ASP A 180 4.47 -18.12 -7.64
C ASP A 180 3.18 -18.82 -8.12
N GLU A 181 2.13 -18.79 -7.31
CA GLU A 181 0.83 -19.41 -7.60
C GLU A 181 -0.26 -18.38 -7.97
N ILE A 182 0.03 -17.08 -7.89
CA ILE A 182 -0.91 -15.99 -8.18
C ILE A 182 -0.37 -15.06 -9.27
N ASP A 183 -1.24 -14.71 -10.24
CA ASP A 183 -0.92 -13.75 -11.29
C ASP A 183 -0.89 -12.32 -10.74
N GLY A 184 0.02 -11.47 -11.24
CA GLY A 184 0.11 -10.06 -10.88
C GLY A 184 -1.17 -9.28 -11.14
N LYS A 185 -1.93 -9.63 -12.19
CA LYS A 185 -3.24 -9.01 -12.50
C LYS A 185 -4.29 -9.30 -11.44
N GLN A 186 -4.29 -10.52 -10.87
CA GLN A 186 -5.19 -10.87 -9.76
C GLN A 186 -4.83 -10.09 -8.49
N ILE A 187 -3.53 -9.93 -8.24
CA ILE A 187 -3.04 -9.12 -7.10
C ILE A 187 -3.47 -7.66 -7.29
N LEU A 188 -3.26 -7.09 -8.49
CA LEU A 188 -3.64 -5.71 -8.77
C LEU A 188 -5.16 -5.51 -8.63
N GLY A 189 -5.96 -6.42 -9.19
CA GLY A 189 -7.42 -6.38 -9.04
C GLY A 189 -7.84 -6.32 -7.57
N ALA A 190 -7.28 -7.16 -6.70
CA ALA A 190 -7.58 -7.14 -5.27
C ALA A 190 -7.14 -5.84 -4.57
N ILE A 191 -6.06 -5.19 -5.04
CA ILE A 191 -5.61 -3.89 -4.52
C ILE A 191 -6.58 -2.78 -4.94
N GLU A 192 -6.99 -2.76 -6.19
CA GLU A 192 -7.87 -1.73 -6.75
C GLU A 192 -9.32 -1.86 -6.26
N GLU A 193 -9.85 -3.09 -6.16
CA GLU A 193 -11.18 -3.35 -5.60
C GLU A 193 -11.29 -2.88 -4.14
N SER A 194 -10.26 -3.11 -3.34
CA SER A 194 -10.24 -2.63 -1.94
C SER A 194 -10.26 -1.11 -1.84
N ASN A 195 -9.83 -0.40 -2.88
CA ASN A 195 -9.84 1.05 -2.94
C ASN A 195 -11.21 1.59 -3.40
N SER A 196 -11.82 0.97 -4.40
CA SER A 196 -13.12 1.41 -4.95
C SER A 196 -14.27 1.20 -3.96
N LEU A 197 -14.29 0.11 -3.21
CA LEU A 197 -15.31 -0.16 -2.19
C LEU A 197 -15.34 0.92 -1.08
N GLU A 198 -14.18 1.46 -0.69
CA GLU A 198 -14.17 2.52 0.33
C GLU A 198 -14.66 3.86 -0.22
N ILE A 199 -14.34 4.18 -1.48
CA ILE A 199 -14.85 5.39 -2.15
C ILE A 199 -16.38 5.30 -2.25
N GLU A 200 -16.95 4.18 -2.68
CA GLU A 200 -18.39 3.96 -2.75
C GLU A 200 -19.06 4.09 -1.37
N LEU A 201 -18.47 3.51 -0.32
CA LEU A 201 -18.99 3.60 1.05
C LEU A 201 -18.94 5.03 1.60
N MET A 202 -17.88 5.79 1.30
CA MET A 202 -17.78 7.20 1.70
C MET A 202 -18.83 8.06 0.98
N GLU A 203 -19.05 7.84 -0.32
CA GLU A 203 -20.09 8.54 -1.08
C GLU A 203 -21.49 8.20 -0.58
N GLU A 204 -21.75 6.97 -0.11
CA GLU A 204 -23.04 6.59 0.48
C GLU A 204 -23.26 7.20 1.88
N GLU A 205 -22.21 7.38 2.69
CA GLU A 205 -22.31 8.03 4.01
C GLU A 205 -22.58 9.53 3.92
N ASP A 206 -22.17 10.20 2.84
CA ASP A 206 -22.41 11.64 2.60
C ASP A 206 -23.81 11.96 2.08
N VAL A 207 -24.62 10.96 1.74
CA VAL A 207 -25.98 11.16 1.23
C VAL A 207 -27.02 11.00 2.35
N CYS A 208 -27.73 12.06 2.67
CA CYS A 208 -28.82 12.02 3.65
C CYS A 208 -29.95 11.08 3.20
N PRO A 209 -30.31 10.03 3.98
CA PRO A 209 -31.33 9.06 3.60
C PRO A 209 -32.76 9.65 3.52
N GLU A 210 -33.00 10.84 4.05
CA GLU A 210 -34.33 11.51 4.02
C GLU A 210 -34.51 12.49 2.87
N CYS A 211 -33.41 13.15 2.39
CA CYS A 211 -33.54 14.19 1.36
C CYS A 211 -32.68 13.96 0.11
N GLY A 212 -31.71 13.01 0.12
CA GLY A 212 -30.85 12.69 -1.02
C GLY A 212 -29.86 13.79 -1.41
N HIS A 213 -29.51 14.70 -0.49
CA HIS A 213 -28.59 15.81 -0.75
C HIS A 213 -27.36 15.69 0.13
N HIS A 214 -26.17 16.10 -0.41
CA HIS A 214 -24.96 16.26 0.37
C HIS A 214 -25.07 17.44 1.33
N HIS A 215 -24.78 17.22 2.59
CA HIS A 215 -24.69 18.25 3.60
C HIS A 215 -23.27 18.33 4.14
N ASP A 216 -22.60 19.45 3.91
CA ASP A 216 -21.38 19.80 4.63
C ASP A 216 -21.72 20.02 6.10
N HIS A 217 -21.33 19.10 6.96
CA HIS A 217 -21.48 19.21 8.40
C HIS A 217 -20.13 19.21 9.11
N ASP A 218 -19.72 20.43 9.46
CA ASP A 218 -18.87 20.69 10.63
C ASP A 218 -19.75 20.47 11.88
N HIS A 219 -19.65 19.34 12.56
CA HIS A 219 -19.99 19.19 14.00
C HIS A 219 -19.71 17.77 14.54
N ASP A 220 -18.94 17.72 15.65
CA ASP A 220 -18.80 16.62 16.59
C ASP A 220 -20.13 16.00 17.01
N HIS A 221 -20.35 14.72 16.78
CA HIS A 221 -21.14 13.86 17.67
C HIS A 221 -20.83 12.38 17.46
N HIS A 222 -20.37 11.75 18.54
CA HIS A 222 -20.24 10.31 18.70
C HIS A 222 -21.60 9.60 18.62
N HIS A 223 -21.77 8.67 17.68
CA HIS A 223 -22.74 7.59 17.80
C HIS A 223 -22.14 6.29 17.30
N HIS A 224 -22.08 5.31 18.22
CA HIS A 224 -21.74 3.93 17.93
C HIS A 224 -22.89 3.25 17.20
N HIS A 225 -22.66 2.70 16.01
CA HIS A 225 -23.50 1.67 15.42
C HIS A 225 -22.67 0.45 15.01
N HIS A 226 -23.14 -0.70 15.47
CA HIS A 226 -22.57 -2.02 15.24
C HIS A 226 -22.79 -2.44 13.78
N ALA A 227 -21.67 -2.67 13.06
CA ALA A 227 -21.67 -3.21 11.70
C ALA A 227 -21.28 -4.69 11.68
N ASP A 228 -21.96 -5.52 12.52
CA ASP A 228 -21.60 -6.94 12.71
C ASP A 228 -22.33 -7.92 11.75
N GLU A 229 -23.03 -7.46 10.70
CA GLU A 229 -23.92 -8.35 9.95
C GLU A 229 -23.70 -8.49 8.42
N ILE A 230 -22.67 -7.87 7.78
CA ILE A 230 -22.66 -7.86 6.30
C ILE A 230 -21.48 -8.60 5.63
N PHE A 231 -20.44 -9.01 6.29
CA PHE A 231 -19.33 -9.69 5.60
C PHE A 231 -19.07 -11.12 6.08
N THR A 232 -19.63 -12.09 5.35
CA THR A 232 -19.15 -13.48 5.36
C THR A 232 -17.87 -13.55 4.54
N SER A 233 -16.74 -13.82 5.22
CA SER A 233 -15.48 -14.13 4.58
C SER A 233 -15.61 -15.38 3.69
N TRP A 234 -15.32 -15.25 2.41
CA TRP A 234 -15.09 -16.39 1.52
C TRP A 234 -13.64 -16.81 1.67
N GLY A 235 -13.41 -17.89 2.43
CA GLY A 235 -12.18 -18.64 2.42
C GLY A 235 -12.41 -19.91 1.61
N PHE A 236 -11.61 -20.12 0.57
CA PHE A 236 -11.28 -21.43 0.00
C PHE A 236 -9.77 -21.57 0.07
#